data_40689ac45aa64666bffa24bf5e3709fe
#
_entry.id   40689ac45aa64666bffa24bf5e3709fe
#
_cell.length_a   1.000
_cell.length_b   1.000
_cell.length_c   1.000
_cell.angle_alpha   90.00
_cell.angle_beta   90.00
_cell.angle_gamma   90.00
#
_symmetry.space_group_name_H-M   'P 1'
#
loop_
_entity.id
_entity.type
_entity.pdbx_description
1 polymer ?
#
loop_
_entity_poly.entity_id
_entity_poly.type
_entity_poly.pdbx_seq_one_letter_code
_entity_poly.pdbx_strand_id
1 'polypeptide(L)'
;MFTVNDMMTTHPHTLLRSHSLEDAKALMDEHGIRHIPIVDTEHALIGLVTQRDLLSAQTSCLEKPTLEEISALDIPLNNIMHENIMSVSPHGGLKSAAVFMQKHKVGCLPVVDHRKLVGIITDSDFVTIAINLLELQEEVEPIEADE
;
A
#
# COMPACT_ATOMS: atom_id res chain seq x y z
N MET A 1 -3.23 18.25 16.41
CA MET A 1 -3.43 17.78 15.04
C MET A 1 -2.61 16.51 14.79
N PHE A 2 -3.22 15.50 14.22
CA PHE A 2 -2.50 14.27 13.92
C PHE A 2 -1.71 14.39 12.62
N THR A 3 -0.49 13.85 12.63
CA THR A 3 0.36 13.78 11.45
C THR A 3 0.31 12.36 10.88
N VAL A 4 0.81 12.21 9.66
CA VAL A 4 0.95 10.90 9.02
C VAL A 4 1.82 9.98 9.88
N ASN A 5 2.89 10.52 10.47
CA ASN A 5 3.79 9.75 11.33
C ASN A 5 3.08 9.13 12.54
N ASP A 6 2.05 9.78 13.04
CA ASP A 6 1.31 9.28 14.20
C ASP A 6 0.54 8.00 13.91
N MET A 7 0.13 7.81 12.65
CA MET A 7 -0.80 6.74 12.28
C MET A 7 -0.29 5.80 11.19
N MET A 8 0.82 6.10 10.54
CA MET A 8 1.34 5.25 9.48
C MET A 8 1.80 3.90 10.02
N THR A 9 1.80 2.90 9.15
CA THR A 9 2.45 1.64 9.44
C THR A 9 3.94 1.83 9.20
N THR A 10 4.75 1.62 10.23
CA THR A 10 6.21 1.72 10.12
C THR A 10 6.80 0.42 9.62
N HIS A 11 7.98 0.50 9.01
CA HIS A 11 8.68 -0.67 8.49
C HIS A 11 7.79 -1.51 7.57
N PRO A 12 7.23 -0.91 6.51
CA PRO A 12 6.39 -1.66 5.59
C PRO A 12 7.20 -2.75 4.89
N HIS A 13 6.53 -3.82 4.49
CA HIS A 13 7.15 -4.86 3.69
C HIS A 13 7.52 -4.27 2.33
N THR A 14 8.74 -4.47 1.90
CA THR A 14 9.26 -3.93 0.63
C THR A 14 9.93 -5.04 -0.17
N LEU A 15 10.05 -4.80 -1.47
CA LEU A 15 10.81 -5.66 -2.37
C LEU A 15 11.67 -4.78 -3.27
N LEU A 16 12.61 -5.42 -3.96
CA LEU A 16 13.47 -4.78 -4.94
C LEU A 16 12.90 -4.99 -6.33
N ARG A 17 13.30 -4.15 -7.28
CA ARG A 17 12.81 -4.26 -8.67
C ARG A 17 13.16 -5.59 -9.33
N SER A 18 14.22 -6.25 -8.85
CA SER A 18 14.67 -7.54 -9.37
C SER A 18 13.90 -8.73 -8.83
N HIS A 19 13.11 -8.53 -7.76
CA HIS A 19 12.22 -9.58 -7.27
C HIS A 19 11.12 -9.87 -8.30
N SER A 20 10.51 -11.04 -8.19
CA SER A 20 9.53 -11.49 -9.16
C SER A 20 8.10 -11.27 -8.70
N LEU A 21 7.16 -11.45 -9.64
CA LEU A 21 5.74 -11.46 -9.35
C LEU A 21 5.42 -12.51 -8.27
N GLU A 22 6.05 -13.68 -8.33
CA GLU A 22 5.87 -14.73 -7.33
C GLU A 22 6.26 -14.25 -5.93
N ASP A 23 7.39 -13.54 -5.81
CA ASP A 23 7.84 -12.98 -4.53
C ASP A 23 6.80 -12.01 -3.97
N ALA A 24 6.25 -11.15 -4.81
CA ALA A 24 5.24 -10.19 -4.38
C ALA A 24 3.95 -10.89 -3.97
N LYS A 25 3.51 -11.87 -4.74
CA LYS A 25 2.31 -12.63 -4.44
C LYS A 25 2.43 -13.36 -3.10
N ALA A 26 3.56 -14.01 -2.88
CA ALA A 26 3.82 -14.73 -1.63
C ALA A 26 3.80 -13.76 -0.43
N LEU A 27 4.42 -12.60 -0.57
CA LEU A 27 4.45 -11.60 0.50
C LEU A 27 3.07 -11.06 0.81
N MET A 28 2.26 -10.79 -0.21
CA MET A 28 0.89 -10.32 -0.04
C MET A 28 0.02 -11.36 0.66
N ASP A 29 0.13 -12.62 0.24
CA ASP A 29 -0.65 -13.72 0.83
C ASP A 29 -0.23 -13.98 2.28
N GLU A 30 1.06 -13.93 2.56
CA GLU A 30 1.58 -14.20 3.90
C GLU A 30 1.15 -13.14 4.92
N HIS A 31 1.14 -11.88 4.52
CA HIS A 31 0.87 -10.79 5.45
C HIS A 31 -0.51 -10.14 5.27
N GLY A 32 -1.30 -10.62 4.33
CA GLY A 32 -2.63 -10.05 4.08
C GLY A 32 -2.59 -8.61 3.60
N ILE A 33 -1.57 -8.26 2.83
CA ILE A 33 -1.39 -6.91 2.29
C ILE A 33 -1.65 -6.89 0.79
N ARG A 34 -1.99 -5.71 0.26
CA ARG A 34 -2.33 -5.55 -1.15
C ARG A 34 -1.46 -4.53 -1.87
N HIS A 35 -0.49 -3.96 -1.18
CA HIS A 35 0.39 -2.92 -1.70
C HIS A 35 1.80 -3.20 -1.20
N ILE A 36 2.78 -3.20 -2.11
CA ILE A 36 4.18 -3.40 -1.73
C ILE A 36 5.00 -2.28 -2.38
N PRO A 37 5.59 -1.40 -1.57
CA PRO A 37 6.55 -0.43 -2.08
C PRO A 37 7.80 -1.13 -2.58
N ILE A 38 8.30 -0.67 -3.71
CA ILE A 38 9.55 -1.15 -4.29
C ILE A 38 10.63 -0.12 -4.00
N VAL A 39 11.72 -0.58 -3.43
CA VAL A 39 12.83 0.29 -3.03
C VAL A 39 14.12 -0.17 -3.70
N ASP A 40 15.10 0.74 -3.75
CA ASP A 40 16.44 0.39 -4.21
C ASP A 40 17.29 -0.09 -3.04
N THR A 41 18.57 -0.35 -3.28
CA THR A 41 19.49 -0.83 -2.24
C THR A 41 19.74 0.18 -1.13
N GLU A 42 19.43 1.45 -1.37
CA GLU A 42 19.56 2.51 -0.35
C GLU A 42 18.21 2.81 0.33
N HIS A 43 17.21 1.98 0.08
CA HIS A 43 15.87 2.12 0.64
C HIS A 43 15.10 3.35 0.12
N ALA A 44 15.49 3.85 -1.04
CA ALA A 44 14.74 4.91 -1.71
C ALA A 44 13.55 4.31 -2.45
N LEU A 45 12.40 4.96 -2.35
CA LEU A 45 11.18 4.51 -3.03
C LEU A 45 11.34 4.69 -4.54
N ILE A 46 11.20 3.61 -5.30
CA ILE A 46 11.30 3.65 -6.75
C ILE A 46 10.05 3.14 -7.47
N GLY A 47 9.18 2.48 -6.77
CA GLY A 47 7.98 1.93 -7.40
C GLY A 47 6.95 1.46 -6.39
N LEU A 48 5.81 1.06 -6.89
CA LEU A 48 4.73 0.48 -6.09
C LEU A 48 4.04 -0.61 -6.91
N VAL A 49 3.80 -1.74 -6.27
CA VAL A 49 3.07 -2.86 -6.87
C VAL A 49 1.83 -3.14 -6.04
N THR A 50 0.70 -3.28 -6.70
CA THR A 50 -0.56 -3.60 -6.05
C THR A 50 -1.01 -5.01 -6.43
N GLN A 51 -1.92 -5.57 -5.64
CA GLN A 51 -2.53 -6.87 -5.95
C GLN A 51 -3.17 -6.85 -7.33
N ARG A 52 -3.80 -5.73 -7.70
CA ARG A 52 -4.41 -5.58 -9.02
C ARG A 52 -3.36 -5.69 -10.13
N ASP A 53 -2.17 -5.12 -9.92
CA ASP A 53 -1.08 -5.20 -10.90
C ASP A 53 -0.65 -6.65 -11.14
N LEU A 54 -0.57 -7.45 -10.07
CA LEU A 54 -0.21 -8.85 -10.17
C LEU A 54 -1.27 -9.64 -10.95
N LEU A 55 -2.54 -9.40 -10.64
CA LEU A 55 -3.64 -10.07 -11.34
C LEU A 55 -3.68 -9.69 -12.82
N SER A 56 -3.45 -8.43 -13.15
CA SER A 56 -3.40 -7.97 -14.54
C SER A 56 -2.27 -8.61 -15.30
N ALA A 57 -1.09 -8.72 -14.68
CA ALA A 57 0.07 -9.35 -15.31
C ALA A 57 -0.16 -10.83 -15.56
N GLN A 58 -0.76 -11.54 -14.61
CA GLN A 58 -1.09 -12.95 -14.75
C GLN A 58 -2.12 -13.18 -15.86
N THR A 59 -3.16 -12.34 -15.91
CA THR A 59 -4.21 -12.45 -16.93
C THR A 59 -3.65 -12.20 -18.32
N SER A 60 -2.77 -11.22 -18.48
CA SER A 60 -2.12 -10.95 -19.76
C SER A 60 -1.31 -12.13 -20.24
N CYS A 61 -0.66 -12.85 -19.35
CA CYS A 61 0.11 -14.05 -19.70
C CYS A 61 -0.80 -15.21 -20.10
N LEU A 62 -1.97 -15.33 -19.48
CA LEU A 62 -2.93 -16.38 -19.80
C LEU A 62 -3.59 -16.18 -21.16
N GLU A 63 -3.76 -14.93 -21.59
CA GLU A 63 -4.35 -14.63 -22.89
C GLU A 63 -3.44 -14.98 -24.05
N LYS A 64 -2.16 -15.19 -23.82
CA LYS A 64 -1.18 -15.59 -24.82
C LYS A 64 -0.58 -16.91 -24.39
N PRO A 65 -1.26 -18.04 -24.65
CA PRO A 65 -0.73 -19.34 -24.23
C PRO A 65 0.53 -19.69 -25.02
N THR A 66 1.67 -19.38 -24.46
CA THR A 66 2.95 -19.77 -24.99
C THR A 66 3.66 -20.57 -23.91
N LEU A 67 4.77 -21.19 -24.24
CA LEU A 67 5.61 -21.86 -23.25
C LEU A 67 6.07 -20.91 -22.14
N GLU A 68 5.81 -19.63 -22.30
CA GLU A 68 6.15 -18.62 -21.33
C GLU A 68 5.14 -18.51 -20.16
N GLU A 69 4.04 -19.28 -20.20
CA GLU A 69 3.09 -19.30 -19.08
C GLU A 69 3.75 -19.70 -17.77
N ILE A 70 4.75 -20.58 -17.84
CA ILE A 70 5.50 -21.00 -16.68
C ILE A 70 6.31 -19.84 -16.11
N SER A 71 6.62 -18.84 -16.94
CA SER A 71 7.44 -17.69 -16.53
C SER A 71 6.62 -16.50 -16.04
N ALA A 72 5.29 -16.58 -16.02
CA ALA A 72 4.46 -15.49 -15.51
C ALA A 72 4.84 -15.11 -14.08
N LEU A 73 5.13 -16.10 -13.24
CA LEU A 73 5.54 -15.88 -11.86
C LEU A 73 6.96 -15.35 -11.76
N ASP A 74 7.76 -15.47 -12.81
CA ASP A 74 9.14 -15.00 -12.84
C ASP A 74 9.28 -13.61 -13.42
N ILE A 75 8.19 -12.95 -13.78
CA ILE A 75 8.24 -11.58 -14.30
C ILE A 75 8.84 -10.66 -13.25
N PRO A 76 9.90 -9.90 -13.60
CA PRO A 76 10.49 -8.96 -12.63
C PRO A 76 9.51 -7.85 -12.29
N LEU A 77 9.49 -7.44 -11.04
CA LEU A 77 8.62 -6.37 -10.58
C LEU A 77 8.89 -5.05 -11.31
N ASN A 78 10.10 -4.87 -11.81
CA ASN A 78 10.45 -3.72 -12.62
C ASN A 78 9.53 -3.55 -13.84
N ASN A 79 8.99 -4.65 -14.37
CA ASN A 79 8.11 -4.62 -15.54
C ASN A 79 6.64 -4.38 -15.17
N ILE A 80 6.30 -4.48 -13.89
CA ILE A 80 4.91 -4.42 -13.42
C ILE A 80 4.66 -3.17 -12.59
N MET A 81 5.65 -2.69 -11.86
CA MET A 81 5.49 -1.61 -10.88
C MET A 81 5.12 -0.29 -11.51
N HIS A 82 4.39 0.52 -10.76
CA HIS A 82 4.14 1.91 -11.10
C HIS A 82 5.31 2.75 -10.62
N GLU A 83 5.82 3.62 -11.47
CA GLU A 83 6.94 4.51 -11.14
C GLU A 83 6.49 5.91 -10.76
N ASN A 84 5.34 6.36 -11.28
CA ASN A 84 4.77 7.66 -10.93
C ASN A 84 3.97 7.52 -9.64
N ILE A 85 4.66 7.51 -8.52
CA ILE A 85 4.04 7.24 -7.24
C ILE A 85 3.83 8.53 -6.48
N MET A 86 2.62 8.69 -5.97
CA MET A 86 2.32 9.76 -5.04
C MET A 86 2.77 9.33 -3.66
N SER A 87 3.51 10.19 -2.97
CA SER A 87 3.99 9.91 -1.62
C SER A 87 3.71 11.11 -0.73
N VAL A 88 3.79 10.90 0.57
CA VAL A 88 3.59 11.98 1.55
C VAL A 88 4.76 12.00 2.53
N SER A 89 4.94 13.15 3.19
CA SER A 89 5.92 13.30 4.26
C SER A 89 5.33 12.77 5.56
N PRO A 90 6.15 12.21 6.46
CA PRO A 90 5.67 11.81 7.79
C PRO A 90 5.18 13.00 8.60
N HIS A 91 5.64 14.20 8.29
CA HIS A 91 5.23 15.43 8.98
C HIS A 91 3.95 16.04 8.41
N GLY A 92 3.44 15.51 7.29
CA GLY A 92 2.19 15.97 6.70
C GLY A 92 0.99 15.68 7.59
N GLY A 93 -0.08 16.45 7.40
CA GLY A 93 -1.31 16.26 8.16
C GLY A 93 -2.05 14.99 7.78
N LEU A 94 -2.55 14.28 8.77
CA LEU A 94 -3.28 13.04 8.53
C LEU A 94 -4.56 13.28 7.74
N LYS A 95 -5.29 14.35 8.08
CA LYS A 95 -6.51 14.72 7.35
C LYS A 95 -6.20 15.03 5.89
N SER A 96 -5.11 15.75 5.63
CA SER A 96 -4.70 16.07 4.27
C SER A 96 -4.40 14.81 3.46
N ALA A 97 -3.76 13.83 4.08
CA ALA A 97 -3.49 12.54 3.45
C ALA A 97 -4.80 11.82 3.09
N ALA A 98 -5.76 11.81 4.01
CA ALA A 98 -7.05 11.17 3.77
C ALA A 98 -7.81 11.84 2.62
N VAL A 99 -7.84 13.17 2.60
CA VAL A 99 -8.48 13.93 1.53
C VAL A 99 -7.82 13.66 0.19
N PHE A 100 -6.49 13.60 0.19
CA PHE A 100 -5.71 13.29 -1.01
C PHE A 100 -6.06 11.90 -1.56
N MET A 101 -6.12 10.88 -0.68
CA MET A 101 -6.47 9.52 -1.08
C MET A 101 -7.88 9.46 -1.66
N GLN A 102 -8.82 10.16 -1.04
CA GLN A 102 -10.20 10.20 -1.52
C GLN A 102 -10.30 10.90 -2.89
N LYS A 103 -9.62 12.03 -3.03
CA LYS A 103 -9.65 12.82 -4.26
C LYS A 103 -9.04 12.06 -5.44
N HIS A 104 -7.92 11.40 -5.22
CA HIS A 104 -7.21 10.69 -6.28
C HIS A 104 -7.58 9.22 -6.37
N LYS A 105 -8.46 8.74 -5.50
CA LYS A 105 -8.94 7.35 -5.47
C LYS A 105 -7.82 6.34 -5.39
N VAL A 106 -6.82 6.63 -4.56
CA VAL A 106 -5.71 5.72 -4.31
C VAL A 106 -5.90 5.07 -2.94
N GLY A 107 -5.56 3.79 -2.84
CA GLY A 107 -5.74 3.02 -1.61
C GLY A 107 -4.52 3.01 -0.70
N CYS A 108 -3.45 3.68 -1.10
CA CYS A 108 -2.18 3.60 -0.39
C CYS A 108 -1.34 4.82 -0.70
N LEU A 109 -0.65 5.34 0.32
CA LEU A 109 0.36 6.38 0.15
C LEU A 109 1.63 5.94 0.85
N PRO A 110 2.71 5.69 0.11
CA PRO A 110 4.02 5.53 0.73
C PRO A 110 4.43 6.82 1.45
N VAL A 111 5.09 6.68 2.58
CA VAL A 111 5.58 7.81 3.37
C VAL A 111 7.08 7.88 3.22
N VAL A 112 7.56 9.02 2.72
CA VAL A 112 8.97 9.20 2.38
C VAL A 112 9.54 10.38 3.15
N ASP A 113 10.72 10.18 3.74
CA ASP A 113 11.45 11.20 4.46
C ASP A 113 12.91 11.15 4.01
N HIS A 114 13.45 12.28 3.58
CA HIS A 114 14.83 12.34 3.08
C HIS A 114 15.11 11.28 2.00
N ARG A 115 14.16 11.14 1.05
CA ARG A 115 14.21 10.20 -0.07
C ARG A 115 14.10 8.73 0.31
N LYS A 116 13.95 8.43 1.59
CA LYS A 116 13.83 7.04 2.05
C LYS A 116 12.41 6.72 2.48
N LEU A 117 11.99 5.51 2.18
CA LEU A 117 10.69 5.02 2.61
C LEU A 117 10.74 4.80 4.13
N VAL A 118 9.85 5.44 4.86
CA VAL A 118 9.76 5.30 6.31
C VAL A 118 8.48 4.66 6.79
N GLY A 119 7.48 4.59 5.94
CA GLY A 119 6.21 4.00 6.30
C GLY A 119 5.26 3.92 5.13
N ILE A 120 4.06 3.49 5.42
CA ILE A 120 2.97 3.43 4.45
C ILE A 120 1.67 3.71 5.19
N ILE A 121 0.75 4.41 4.53
CA ILE A 121 -0.59 4.59 5.07
C ILE A 121 -1.59 4.12 4.01
N THR A 122 -2.55 3.32 4.42
CA THR A 122 -3.50 2.69 3.52
C THR A 122 -4.93 3.03 3.90
N ASP A 123 -5.85 2.71 3.01
CA ASP A 123 -7.28 2.83 3.28
C ASP A 123 -7.68 1.99 4.51
N SER A 124 -7.09 0.81 4.68
CA SER A 124 -7.34 -0.04 5.86
C SER A 124 -6.93 0.65 7.16
N ASP A 125 -5.84 1.42 7.14
CA ASP A 125 -5.41 2.19 8.31
C ASP A 125 -6.48 3.22 8.68
N PHE A 126 -7.05 3.91 7.70
CA PHE A 126 -8.11 4.89 7.96
C PHE A 126 -9.40 4.24 8.44
N VAL A 127 -9.72 3.04 7.98
CA VAL A 127 -10.87 2.29 8.50
C VAL A 127 -10.66 1.99 9.98
N THR A 128 -9.47 1.54 10.36
CA THR A 128 -9.13 1.28 11.76
C THR A 128 -9.25 2.56 12.60
N ILE A 129 -8.73 3.66 12.09
CA ILE A 129 -8.84 4.96 12.76
C ILE A 129 -10.31 5.34 12.95
N ALA A 130 -11.13 5.17 11.91
CA ALA A 130 -12.54 5.49 11.98
C ALA A 130 -13.26 4.65 13.03
N ILE A 131 -12.97 3.35 13.10
CA ILE A 131 -13.54 2.45 14.10
C ILE A 131 -13.19 2.94 15.50
N ASN A 132 -11.93 3.27 15.74
CA ASN A 132 -11.47 3.73 17.04
C ASN A 132 -12.17 5.04 17.46
N LEU A 133 -12.32 5.98 16.51
CA LEU A 133 -13.02 7.24 16.79
C LEU A 133 -14.49 7.02 17.10
N LEU A 134 -15.14 6.11 16.38
CA LEU A 134 -16.54 5.80 16.62
C LEU A 134 -16.74 5.13 18.00
N GLU A 135 -15.82 4.26 18.40
CA GLU A 135 -15.86 3.64 19.71
C GLU A 135 -15.68 4.67 20.82
N LEU A 136 -14.79 5.64 20.64
CA LEU A 136 -14.60 6.72 21.61
C LEU A 136 -15.86 7.58 21.74
N GLN A 137 -16.53 7.83 20.63
CA GLN A 137 -17.78 8.59 20.65
C GLN A 137 -18.87 7.84 21.40
N GLU A 138 -18.95 6.53 21.24
CA GLU A 138 -19.91 5.71 21.96
C GLU A 138 -19.64 5.69 23.47
N GLU A 139 -18.40 5.80 23.89
CA GLU A 139 -18.05 5.91 25.31
C GLU A 139 -18.43 7.24 25.90
N VAL A 140 -18.37 8.32 25.13
CA VAL A 140 -18.67 9.67 25.58
C VAL A 140 -20.17 9.96 25.53
N GLU A 141 -20.85 9.44 24.51
CA GLU A 141 -22.29 9.59 24.39
C GLU A 141 -22.94 8.23 24.63
N PRO A 142 -23.58 8.03 25.79
CA PRO A 142 -24.25 6.78 26.03
C PRO A 142 -25.29 6.59 24.94
N ILE A 143 -25.20 5.49 24.27
CA ILE A 143 -26.14 5.11 23.24
C ILE A 143 -27.47 4.97 23.93
N GLU A 144 -28.44 5.72 23.47
CA GLU A 144 -29.81 5.50 23.90
C GLU A 144 -30.24 4.23 23.25
N ALA A 145 -30.08 3.24 24.00
CA ALA A 145 -30.02 1.98 23.46
C ALA A 145 -31.24 1.38 23.16
N ASP A 146 -32.21 1.74 23.27
CA ASP A 146 -33.26 1.10 23.13
C ASP A 146 -34.02 1.36 22.15
N GLU A 147 -33.44 1.94 21.32
CA GLU A 147 -34.25 2.12 20.23
C GLU A 147 -34.29 0.95 19.30
#